data_45d54fc0292a6bab1cc92bbe67640f24
#
_entry.id   45d54fc0292a6bab1cc92bbe67640f24
#
_cell.length_a   1.000
_cell.length_b   1.000
_cell.length_c   1.000
_cell.angle_alpha   90.00
_cell.angle_beta   90.00
_cell.angle_gamma   90.00
#
_symmetry.space_group_name_H-M   'P 1'
#
loop_
_entity.id
_entity.type
_entity.pdbx_description
1 polymer ?
#
loop_
_entity_poly.entity_id
_entity_poly.type
_entity_poly.pdbx_seq_one_letter_code
_entity_poly.pdbx_strand_id
1 'polypeptide(L)'
;FSGWDKTLFGFVENATIKNVRLENAVVTGASKIATLALEVRGNSLIENCHATGDVNAVADVGGYAGGLITYLTSGQVINCSANVTTLGMRYIGGLIGLVRIDGVVRDCSASGGAHCVEYDAGGLVGTNSGLIENSHASGRVSRAYYSNAYYDCGGFVGDNSGIIRNCSAKGDVHMYGQNGGGFVGWNKGHIESSYCLGDVHDETDGYGGSASAFCGMNGRDAEGTVYPTNVPGTLINCFATGKTDIRNELNLTGYPA
;
A
#
# COMPACT_ATOMS: atom_id res chain seq x y z
N PHE A 1 -8.66 -16.74 19.81
CA PHE A 1 -9.48 -17.10 18.65
C PHE A 1 -8.64 -18.00 17.74
N SER A 2 -9.06 -19.24 17.54
CA SER A 2 -8.44 -20.21 16.64
C SER A 2 -9.05 -20.09 15.24
N GLY A 3 -8.78 -19.01 14.53
CA GLY A 3 -9.28 -18.79 13.17
C GLY A 3 -8.15 -18.24 12.28
N TRP A 4 -8.29 -18.45 10.98
CA TRP A 4 -7.33 -17.97 9.97
C TRP A 4 -7.40 -16.44 9.84
N ASP A 5 -8.60 -15.88 9.96
CA ASP A 5 -8.90 -14.45 9.85
C ASP A 5 -9.14 -13.85 11.25
N LYS A 6 -8.57 -12.68 11.53
CA LYS A 6 -8.71 -12.01 12.83
C LYS A 6 -8.89 -10.52 12.68
N THR A 7 -10.00 -10.04 13.24
CA THR A 7 -10.36 -8.63 13.32
C THR A 7 -11.40 -8.46 14.45
N LEU A 8 -11.67 -7.22 14.85
CA LEU A 8 -12.76 -6.93 15.77
C LEU A 8 -14.13 -7.25 15.13
N PHE A 9 -14.33 -6.87 13.86
CA PHE A 9 -15.52 -7.18 13.07
C PHE A 9 -15.14 -8.02 11.84
N GLY A 10 -15.76 -9.17 11.62
CA GLY A 10 -15.54 -9.99 10.41
C GLY A 10 -16.05 -9.26 9.17
N PHE A 11 -17.34 -8.93 9.14
CA PHE A 11 -17.99 -8.21 8.05
C PHE A 11 -18.76 -7.01 8.56
N VAL A 12 -18.66 -5.89 7.84
CA VAL A 12 -19.45 -4.69 8.05
C VAL A 12 -20.21 -4.43 6.77
N GLU A 13 -21.52 -4.69 6.77
CA GLU A 13 -22.38 -4.63 5.61
C GLU A 13 -23.61 -3.75 5.86
N ASN A 14 -23.81 -2.72 5.03
CA ASN A 14 -24.90 -1.74 5.16
C ASN A 14 -25.00 -1.17 6.58
N ALA A 15 -23.85 -0.91 7.19
CA ALA A 15 -23.75 -0.53 8.61
C ALA A 15 -22.80 0.65 8.80
N THR A 16 -22.94 1.31 9.95
CA THR A 16 -22.10 2.43 10.32
C THR A 16 -21.32 2.12 11.58
N ILE A 17 -20.00 2.30 11.54
CA ILE A 17 -19.10 2.24 12.70
C ILE A 17 -18.44 3.60 12.85
N LYS A 18 -18.60 4.22 14.04
CA LYS A 18 -18.03 5.54 14.30
C LYS A 18 -17.34 5.63 15.65
N ASN A 19 -16.32 6.47 15.74
CA ASN A 19 -15.67 6.87 16.98
C ASN A 19 -15.05 5.68 17.75
N VAL A 20 -14.55 4.67 17.03
CA VAL A 20 -13.87 3.53 17.64
C VAL A 20 -12.38 3.84 17.73
N ARG A 21 -11.82 3.65 18.94
CA ARG A 21 -10.39 3.75 19.17
C ARG A 21 -9.84 2.42 19.67
N LEU A 22 -8.88 1.87 18.94
CA LEU A 22 -8.19 0.63 19.26
C LEU A 22 -6.75 0.96 19.63
N GLU A 23 -6.40 0.85 20.89
CA GLU A 23 -5.08 1.23 21.39
C GLU A 23 -4.22 -0.01 21.67
N ASN A 24 -2.97 0.01 21.19
CA ASN A 24 -2.01 -1.07 21.38
C ASN A 24 -2.56 -2.43 20.93
N ALA A 25 -3.31 -2.45 19.85
CA ALA A 25 -3.90 -3.66 19.30
C ALA A 25 -2.80 -4.59 18.76
N VAL A 26 -2.81 -5.84 19.18
CA VAL A 26 -1.90 -6.86 18.65
C VAL A 26 -2.76 -7.94 17.99
N VAL A 27 -2.69 -8.00 16.66
CA VAL A 27 -3.46 -8.95 15.87
C VAL A 27 -2.51 -9.85 15.10
N THR A 28 -2.52 -11.14 15.40
CA THR A 28 -1.73 -12.15 14.70
C THR A 28 -2.64 -13.22 14.13
N GLY A 29 -2.52 -13.52 12.86
CA GLY A 29 -3.35 -14.49 12.16
C GLY A 29 -2.69 -15.03 10.89
N ALA A 30 -3.34 -15.99 10.23
CA ALA A 30 -2.74 -16.69 9.11
C ALA A 30 -3.23 -16.21 7.74
N SER A 31 -4.32 -15.45 7.62
CA SER A 31 -4.87 -15.10 6.32
C SER A 31 -5.18 -13.59 6.21
N LYS A 32 -6.40 -13.21 6.52
CA LYS A 32 -6.85 -11.81 6.37
C LYS A 32 -7.00 -11.20 7.74
N ILE A 33 -6.24 -10.15 7.99
CA ILE A 33 -6.23 -9.56 9.33
C ILE A 33 -6.17 -8.04 9.29
N ALA A 34 -6.81 -7.43 10.27
CA ALA A 34 -6.78 -6.00 10.53
C ALA A 34 -7.18 -5.73 11.98
N THR A 35 -7.05 -4.52 12.46
CA THR A 35 -7.50 -4.19 13.82
C THR A 35 -9.02 -4.10 13.91
N LEU A 36 -9.69 -3.38 12.99
CA LEU A 36 -11.12 -3.07 13.08
C LEU A 36 -11.99 -4.07 12.31
N ALA A 37 -11.81 -4.20 11.00
CA ALA A 37 -12.70 -4.99 10.16
C ALA A 37 -11.95 -5.78 9.08
N LEU A 38 -12.43 -7.00 8.82
CA LEU A 38 -11.93 -7.82 7.73
C LEU A 38 -12.43 -7.28 6.39
N GLU A 39 -13.73 -7.09 6.25
CA GLU A 39 -14.35 -6.60 5.03
C GLU A 39 -15.46 -5.59 5.32
N VAL A 40 -15.39 -4.47 4.62
CA VAL A 40 -16.42 -3.43 4.61
C VAL A 40 -17.06 -3.40 3.23
N ARG A 41 -18.40 -3.51 3.17
CA ARG A 41 -19.16 -3.59 1.91
C ARG A 41 -20.56 -2.98 2.01
N GLY A 42 -21.25 -2.88 0.85
CA GLY A 42 -22.56 -2.23 0.75
C GLY A 42 -22.45 -0.72 0.99
N ASN A 43 -23.50 -0.12 1.53
CA ASN A 43 -23.52 1.32 1.87
C ASN A 43 -22.96 1.59 3.27
N SER A 44 -21.85 0.90 3.63
CA SER A 44 -21.26 1.03 4.95
C SER A 44 -20.44 2.31 5.09
N LEU A 45 -20.40 2.83 6.32
CA LEU A 45 -19.60 3.98 6.69
C LEU A 45 -18.74 3.64 7.92
N ILE A 46 -17.42 3.80 7.75
CA ILE A 46 -16.46 3.78 8.85
C ILE A 46 -15.96 5.22 9.02
N GLU A 47 -16.23 5.81 10.17
CA GLU A 47 -15.92 7.24 10.38
C GLU A 47 -15.28 7.48 11.74
N ASN A 48 -14.25 8.33 11.74
CA ASN A 48 -13.54 8.73 12.95
C ASN A 48 -13.07 7.52 13.79
N CYS A 49 -12.50 6.51 13.11
CA CYS A 49 -11.98 5.30 13.75
C CYS A 49 -10.45 5.31 13.68
N HIS A 50 -9.82 4.95 14.80
CA HIS A 50 -8.37 5.08 14.97
C HIS A 50 -7.79 3.80 15.58
N ALA A 51 -6.63 3.37 15.08
CA ALA A 51 -5.92 2.22 15.61
C ALA A 51 -4.44 2.50 15.85
N THR A 52 -3.87 1.90 16.89
CA THR A 52 -2.43 1.80 17.12
C THR A 52 -2.06 0.36 17.45
N GLY A 53 -0.82 -0.05 17.14
CA GLY A 53 -0.31 -1.39 17.48
C GLY A 53 0.31 -2.14 16.31
N ASP A 54 0.12 -3.46 16.27
CA ASP A 54 0.76 -4.35 15.30
C ASP A 54 -0.26 -5.34 14.71
N VAL A 55 -0.18 -5.53 13.40
CA VAL A 55 -0.96 -6.50 12.62
C VAL A 55 0.02 -7.41 11.87
N ASN A 56 -0.01 -8.70 12.18
CA ASN A 56 0.99 -9.66 11.69
C ASN A 56 0.33 -10.88 11.05
N ALA A 57 0.28 -10.89 9.71
CA ALA A 57 -0.26 -11.97 8.89
C ALA A 57 0.83 -13.01 8.58
N VAL A 58 1.04 -13.94 9.49
CA VAL A 58 2.10 -14.98 9.45
C VAL A 58 1.69 -16.24 8.69
N ALA A 59 1.18 -16.12 7.49
CA ALA A 59 0.83 -17.29 6.68
C ALA A 59 1.91 -17.59 5.64
N ASP A 60 2.12 -18.86 5.35
CA ASP A 60 2.96 -19.28 4.21
C ASP A 60 2.29 -18.97 2.86
N VAL A 61 0.98 -18.71 2.85
CA VAL A 61 0.20 -18.36 1.64
C VAL A 61 -0.95 -17.44 2.00
N GLY A 62 -1.04 -16.28 1.35
CA GLY A 62 -2.25 -15.44 1.35
C GLY A 62 -2.44 -14.53 2.57
N GLY A 63 -1.38 -14.16 3.30
CA GLY A 63 -1.47 -13.21 4.41
C GLY A 63 -1.73 -11.77 3.95
N TYR A 64 -2.98 -11.32 4.00
CA TYR A 64 -3.40 -9.95 3.66
C TYR A 64 -3.54 -9.12 4.93
N ALA A 65 -3.03 -7.90 4.94
CA ALA A 65 -3.13 -7.07 6.13
C ALA A 65 -3.45 -5.60 5.82
N GLY A 66 -4.31 -5.03 6.68
CA GLY A 66 -4.53 -3.60 6.77
C GLY A 66 -4.43 -3.13 8.22
N GLY A 67 -3.89 -1.96 8.45
CA GLY A 67 -3.81 -1.42 9.81
C GLY A 67 -5.18 -1.29 10.47
N LEU A 68 -6.20 -0.85 9.72
CA LEU A 68 -7.57 -0.71 10.20
C LEU A 68 -8.52 -1.71 9.53
N ILE A 69 -8.44 -1.90 8.21
CA ILE A 69 -9.36 -2.72 7.41
C ILE A 69 -8.55 -3.56 6.43
N THR A 70 -8.89 -4.85 6.26
CA THR A 70 -8.24 -5.67 5.25
C THR A 70 -8.81 -5.38 3.86
N TYR A 71 -10.14 -5.38 3.69
CA TYR A 71 -10.81 -5.13 2.42
C TYR A 71 -11.91 -4.07 2.54
N LEU A 72 -11.83 -3.05 1.71
CA LEU A 72 -12.92 -2.12 1.41
C LEU A 72 -13.49 -2.48 0.03
N THR A 73 -14.51 -3.34 0.02
CA THR A 73 -15.15 -3.80 -1.21
C THR A 73 -16.07 -2.73 -1.79
N SER A 74 -16.77 -2.00 -0.92
CA SER A 74 -17.58 -0.82 -1.22
C SER A 74 -17.86 -0.04 0.06
N GLY A 75 -18.47 1.14 -0.07
CA GLY A 75 -18.74 2.03 1.07
C GLY A 75 -17.62 3.04 1.31
N GLN A 76 -17.61 3.66 2.48
CA GLN A 76 -16.77 4.81 2.76
C GLN A 76 -15.97 4.65 4.05
N VAL A 77 -14.71 5.09 4.01
CA VAL A 77 -13.81 5.22 5.17
C VAL A 77 -13.40 6.69 5.24
N ILE A 78 -13.85 7.39 6.29
CA ILE A 78 -13.70 8.84 6.39
C ILE A 78 -13.08 9.22 7.74
N ASN A 79 -12.13 10.15 7.73
CA ASN A 79 -11.47 10.67 8.93
C ASN A 79 -10.92 9.56 9.84
N CYS A 80 -10.31 8.55 9.26
CA CYS A 80 -9.77 7.41 9.98
C CYS A 80 -8.24 7.42 9.96
N SER A 81 -7.63 6.82 10.99
CA SER A 81 -6.17 6.73 11.01
C SER A 81 -5.67 5.40 11.57
N ALA A 82 -4.47 5.01 11.14
CA ALA A 82 -3.74 3.88 11.69
C ALA A 82 -2.27 4.25 11.94
N ASN A 83 -1.83 4.09 13.18
CA ASN A 83 -0.43 4.02 13.54
C ASN A 83 -0.14 2.55 13.93
N VAL A 84 -0.19 1.69 12.93
CA VAL A 84 -0.12 0.23 13.06
C VAL A 84 0.99 -0.28 12.15
N THR A 85 1.93 -1.03 12.72
CA THR A 85 2.88 -1.78 11.89
C THR A 85 2.18 -2.99 11.29
N THR A 86 2.11 -3.06 9.98
CA THR A 86 1.49 -4.17 9.24
C THR A 86 2.55 -5.04 8.59
N LEU A 87 2.47 -6.34 8.80
CA LEU A 87 3.32 -7.34 8.15
C LEU A 87 2.46 -8.42 7.51
N GLY A 88 2.78 -8.83 6.30
CA GLY A 88 2.09 -9.94 5.62
C GLY A 88 2.66 -10.26 4.26
N MET A 89 1.97 -11.16 3.53
CA MET A 89 2.43 -11.70 2.25
C MET A 89 1.92 -10.89 1.06
N ARG A 90 0.66 -10.40 1.11
CA ARG A 90 -0.01 -9.81 -0.07
C ARG A 90 -0.90 -8.64 0.33
N TYR A 91 -0.96 -7.61 -0.50
CA TYR A 91 -1.83 -6.43 -0.34
C TYR A 91 -1.75 -5.84 1.06
N ILE A 92 -0.58 -5.34 1.39
CA ILE A 92 -0.30 -4.79 2.71
C ILE A 92 -0.45 -3.28 2.68
N GLY A 93 -1.36 -2.75 3.49
CA GLY A 93 -1.56 -1.31 3.63
C GLY A 93 -1.44 -0.84 5.08
N GLY A 94 -0.84 0.32 5.27
CA GLY A 94 -0.76 0.92 6.60
C GLY A 94 -2.15 1.22 7.20
N LEU A 95 -3.16 1.49 6.35
CA LEU A 95 -4.55 1.66 6.75
C LEU A 95 -5.44 0.55 6.21
N ILE A 96 -5.41 0.30 4.89
CA ILE A 96 -6.29 -0.66 4.20
C ILE A 96 -5.46 -1.55 3.28
N GLY A 97 -5.67 -2.86 3.32
CA GLY A 97 -4.98 -3.80 2.43
C GLY A 97 -5.41 -3.61 0.96
N LEU A 98 -6.71 -3.69 0.68
CA LEU A 98 -7.28 -3.58 -0.67
C LEU A 98 -8.53 -2.68 -0.69
N VAL A 99 -8.55 -1.72 -1.61
CA VAL A 99 -9.73 -0.90 -1.94
C VAL A 99 -10.23 -1.28 -3.34
N ARG A 100 -11.50 -1.69 -3.44
CA ARG A 100 -12.14 -2.03 -4.72
C ARG A 100 -12.84 -0.82 -5.33
N ILE A 101 -13.35 -0.99 -6.56
CA ILE A 101 -13.88 0.09 -7.42
C ILE A 101 -14.95 0.98 -6.77
N ASP A 102 -15.78 0.42 -5.89
CA ASP A 102 -16.85 1.15 -5.19
C ASP A 102 -16.43 1.62 -3.78
N GLY A 103 -15.17 1.44 -3.43
CA GLY A 103 -14.61 1.89 -2.15
C GLY A 103 -14.14 3.34 -2.21
N VAL A 104 -14.45 4.09 -1.16
CA VAL A 104 -14.06 5.50 -1.03
C VAL A 104 -13.30 5.71 0.28
N VAL A 105 -12.12 6.33 0.18
CA VAL A 105 -11.25 6.67 1.33
C VAL A 105 -11.01 8.17 1.31
N ARG A 106 -11.40 8.89 2.38
CA ARG A 106 -11.23 10.34 2.49
C ARG A 106 -10.69 10.78 3.83
N ASP A 107 -9.88 11.80 3.81
CA ASP A 107 -9.37 12.47 5.01
C ASP A 107 -8.72 11.49 5.99
N CYS A 108 -8.01 10.49 5.44
CA CYS A 108 -7.46 9.38 6.19
C CYS A 108 -5.93 9.44 6.28
N SER A 109 -5.38 8.75 7.28
CA SER A 109 -3.93 8.71 7.43
C SER A 109 -3.38 7.38 7.92
N ALA A 110 -2.13 7.08 7.52
CA ALA A 110 -1.35 5.99 8.08
C ALA A 110 0.07 6.46 8.41
N SER A 111 0.55 6.09 9.61
CA SER A 111 1.90 6.44 10.08
C SER A 111 2.72 5.25 10.55
N GLY A 112 2.12 4.08 10.72
CA GLY A 112 2.81 2.82 10.97
C GLY A 112 3.48 2.26 9.72
N GLY A 113 4.43 1.35 9.89
CA GLY A 113 5.13 0.71 8.77
C GLY A 113 4.26 -0.30 8.02
N ALA A 114 4.49 -0.46 6.71
CA ALA A 114 3.88 -1.50 5.90
C ALA A 114 4.94 -2.42 5.32
N HIS A 115 4.95 -3.69 5.74
CA HIS A 115 5.99 -4.65 5.40
C HIS A 115 5.40 -5.84 4.64
N CYS A 116 5.79 -6.01 3.39
CA CYS A 116 5.30 -7.08 2.53
C CYS A 116 6.40 -8.10 2.22
N VAL A 117 6.02 -9.37 2.06
CA VAL A 117 6.95 -10.44 1.68
C VAL A 117 6.85 -10.76 0.19
N GLU A 118 5.64 -10.81 -0.40
CA GLU A 118 5.45 -11.31 -1.78
C GLU A 118 4.80 -10.36 -2.78
N TYR A 119 3.83 -9.53 -2.39
CA TYR A 119 3.06 -8.70 -3.36
C TYR A 119 3.10 -7.22 -2.99
N ASP A 120 2.02 -6.51 -3.20
CA ASP A 120 1.96 -5.07 -3.14
C ASP A 120 1.98 -4.52 -1.71
N ALA A 121 2.80 -3.51 -1.48
CA ALA A 121 2.84 -2.77 -0.23
C ALA A 121 2.64 -1.28 -0.47
N GLY A 122 1.77 -0.66 0.31
CA GLY A 122 1.56 0.78 0.31
C GLY A 122 1.47 1.37 1.70
N GLY A 123 2.02 2.56 1.86
CA GLY A 123 2.01 3.26 3.15
C GLY A 123 0.61 3.54 3.66
N LEU A 124 -0.38 3.81 2.78
CA LEU A 124 -1.78 3.91 3.12
C LEU A 124 -2.56 2.66 2.68
N VAL A 125 -2.47 2.29 1.42
CA VAL A 125 -3.25 1.21 0.80
C VAL A 125 -2.34 0.29 -0.01
N GLY A 126 -2.46 -1.03 0.16
CA GLY A 126 -1.69 -2.00 -0.63
C GLY A 126 -2.07 -1.91 -2.12
N THR A 127 -3.33 -2.14 -2.45
CA THR A 127 -3.87 -2.06 -3.83
C THR A 127 -5.13 -1.21 -3.87
N ASN A 128 -5.21 -0.26 -4.81
CA ASN A 128 -6.35 0.63 -4.99
C ASN A 128 -7.00 0.48 -6.36
N SER A 129 -8.30 0.21 -6.39
CA SER A 129 -9.15 0.32 -7.59
C SER A 129 -10.29 1.33 -7.41
N GLY A 130 -10.44 1.93 -6.23
CA GLY A 130 -11.48 2.89 -5.87
C GLY A 130 -11.03 4.35 -5.90
N LEU A 131 -11.59 5.14 -5.01
CA LEU A 131 -11.28 6.56 -4.87
C LEU A 131 -10.57 6.83 -3.54
N ILE A 132 -9.42 7.49 -3.59
CA ILE A 132 -8.71 7.99 -2.41
C ILE A 132 -8.51 9.50 -2.56
N GLU A 133 -8.96 10.27 -1.56
CA GLU A 133 -8.86 11.73 -1.56
C GLU A 133 -8.36 12.27 -0.22
N ASN A 134 -7.65 13.41 -0.26
CA ASN A 134 -7.23 14.20 0.90
C ASN A 134 -6.53 13.37 1.99
N SER A 135 -5.77 12.36 1.61
CA SER A 135 -5.23 11.39 2.54
C SER A 135 -3.71 11.37 2.52
N HIS A 136 -3.10 10.87 3.60
CA HIS A 136 -1.63 10.87 3.66
C HIS A 136 -1.06 9.63 4.34
N ALA A 137 0.17 9.27 3.94
CA ALA A 137 0.97 8.23 4.55
C ALA A 137 2.34 8.77 4.98
N SER A 138 2.84 8.31 6.12
CA SER A 138 4.17 8.70 6.62
C SER A 138 4.97 7.51 7.18
N GLY A 139 4.39 6.34 7.22
CA GLY A 139 5.06 5.11 7.65
C GLY A 139 6.04 4.60 6.58
N ARG A 140 7.11 3.97 7.03
CA ARG A 140 8.07 3.29 6.13
C ARG A 140 7.39 2.12 5.42
N VAL A 141 7.61 2.01 4.13
CA VAL A 141 7.24 0.82 3.35
C VAL A 141 8.49 -0.01 3.10
N SER A 142 8.41 -1.31 3.37
CA SER A 142 9.52 -2.18 3.04
C SER A 142 9.07 -3.54 2.56
N ARG A 143 9.95 -4.18 1.81
CA ARG A 143 9.78 -5.55 1.36
C ARG A 143 10.94 -6.42 1.84
N ALA A 144 10.63 -7.66 2.26
CA ALA A 144 11.64 -8.66 2.55
C ALA A 144 12.13 -9.33 1.26
N TYR A 145 13.42 -9.66 1.22
CA TYR A 145 14.06 -10.37 0.12
C TYR A 145 13.56 -11.82 0.06
N TYR A 146 12.60 -12.12 -0.82
CA TYR A 146 12.30 -13.51 -1.23
C TYR A 146 11.56 -13.55 -2.58
N SER A 147 12.19 -14.16 -3.61
CA SER A 147 11.59 -14.61 -4.87
C SER A 147 11.49 -13.66 -6.08
N ASN A 148 11.44 -14.28 -7.27
CA ASN A 148 11.46 -13.68 -8.61
C ASN A 148 10.06 -13.20 -9.12
N ALA A 149 9.17 -12.74 -8.26
CA ALA A 149 7.83 -12.38 -8.68
C ALA A 149 7.63 -10.86 -8.80
N TYR A 150 6.59 -10.46 -9.54
CA TYR A 150 6.20 -9.07 -9.86
C TYR A 150 5.56 -8.39 -8.66
N TYR A 151 6.14 -7.31 -8.16
CA TYR A 151 5.70 -6.66 -6.91
C TYR A 151 5.85 -5.15 -6.95
N ASP A 152 4.89 -4.48 -6.33
CA ASP A 152 4.79 -3.04 -6.36
C ASP A 152 4.84 -2.44 -4.94
N CYS A 153 5.85 -1.60 -4.70
CA CYS A 153 6.01 -0.90 -3.43
C CYS A 153 5.84 0.61 -3.62
N GLY A 154 4.91 1.22 -2.90
CA GLY A 154 4.70 2.66 -2.95
C GLY A 154 4.59 3.30 -1.57
N GLY A 155 5.17 4.46 -1.40
CA GLY A 155 5.07 5.21 -0.13
C GLY A 155 3.63 5.57 0.25
N PHE A 156 2.71 5.58 -0.73
CA PHE A 156 1.28 5.78 -0.52
C PHE A 156 0.45 4.56 -0.93
N VAL A 157 0.58 4.11 -2.17
CA VAL A 157 -0.14 2.93 -2.70
C VAL A 157 0.83 2.02 -3.45
N GLY A 158 0.75 0.70 -3.25
CA GLY A 158 1.55 -0.27 -4.01
C GLY A 158 1.12 -0.31 -5.48
N ASP A 159 -0.09 -0.77 -5.78
CA ASP A 159 -0.69 -0.82 -7.12
C ASP A 159 -1.95 0.06 -7.19
N ASN A 160 -2.00 0.99 -8.15
CA ASN A 160 -3.16 1.88 -8.37
C ASN A 160 -3.80 1.66 -9.72
N SER A 161 -5.04 1.20 -9.73
CA SER A 161 -5.93 1.16 -10.91
C SER A 161 -7.13 2.12 -10.76
N GLY A 162 -7.23 2.82 -9.62
CA GLY A 162 -8.30 3.74 -9.26
C GLY A 162 -7.92 5.20 -9.44
N ILE A 163 -8.53 6.04 -8.61
CA ILE A 163 -8.34 7.49 -8.61
C ILE A 163 -7.74 7.94 -7.28
N ILE A 164 -6.70 8.74 -7.33
CA ILE A 164 -6.04 9.34 -6.17
C ILE A 164 -5.95 10.85 -6.39
N ARG A 165 -6.42 11.66 -5.40
CA ARG A 165 -6.39 13.12 -5.47
C ARG A 165 -5.99 13.77 -4.16
N ASN A 166 -5.22 14.85 -4.24
CA ASN A 166 -4.83 15.68 -3.09
C ASN A 166 -4.19 14.86 -1.97
N CYS A 167 -3.30 13.93 -2.30
CA CYS A 167 -2.72 12.99 -1.36
C CYS A 167 -1.21 13.18 -1.21
N SER A 168 -0.65 12.65 -0.11
CA SER A 168 0.80 12.74 0.08
C SER A 168 1.41 11.52 0.74
N ALA A 169 2.67 11.22 0.36
CA ALA A 169 3.54 10.24 1.00
C ALA A 169 4.78 10.93 1.57
N LYS A 170 5.20 10.51 2.77
CA LYS A 170 6.39 11.04 3.44
C LYS A 170 7.33 9.96 3.98
N GLY A 171 6.87 8.73 4.04
CA GLY A 171 7.66 7.58 4.48
C GLY A 171 8.61 7.10 3.38
N ASP A 172 9.77 6.59 3.79
CA ASP A 172 10.74 6.01 2.88
C ASP A 172 10.27 4.64 2.37
N VAL A 173 10.68 4.31 1.16
CA VAL A 173 10.39 3.04 0.51
C VAL A 173 11.67 2.24 0.37
N HIS A 174 11.74 1.07 0.99
CA HIS A 174 12.83 0.11 0.84
C HIS A 174 12.35 -1.10 0.03
N MET A 175 12.82 -1.20 -1.19
CA MET A 175 12.34 -2.23 -2.11
C MET A 175 13.42 -3.26 -2.44
N TYR A 176 12.95 -4.51 -2.59
CA TYR A 176 13.64 -5.59 -3.29
C TYR A 176 12.66 -6.09 -4.35
N GLY A 177 12.68 -5.62 -5.57
CA GLY A 177 11.69 -6.07 -6.54
C GLY A 177 11.51 -5.17 -7.74
N GLN A 178 10.35 -5.28 -8.42
CA GLN A 178 10.22 -4.70 -9.75
C GLN A 178 9.87 -3.23 -9.78
N ASN A 179 8.86 -2.77 -9.03
CA ASN A 179 8.43 -1.38 -9.13
C ASN A 179 8.37 -0.72 -7.76
N GLY A 180 9.25 0.23 -7.54
CA GLY A 180 9.28 1.04 -6.33
C GLY A 180 9.08 2.50 -6.62
N GLY A 181 8.13 3.14 -5.95
CA GLY A 181 7.89 4.57 -6.08
C GLY A 181 7.70 5.25 -4.74
N GLY A 182 8.24 6.45 -4.58
CA GLY A 182 8.05 7.24 -3.37
C GLY A 182 6.57 7.56 -3.09
N PHE A 183 5.70 7.54 -4.11
CA PHE A 183 4.27 7.65 -3.98
C PHE A 183 3.54 6.36 -4.36
N VAL A 184 3.77 5.85 -5.57
CA VAL A 184 3.08 4.65 -6.07
C VAL A 184 4.06 3.70 -6.75
N GLY A 185 3.95 2.40 -6.47
CA GLY A 185 4.77 1.37 -7.13
C GLY A 185 4.37 1.24 -8.60
N TRP A 186 3.14 0.87 -8.89
CA TRP A 186 2.60 0.80 -10.25
C TRP A 186 1.30 1.60 -10.38
N ASN A 187 1.26 2.53 -11.34
CA ASN A 187 0.06 3.31 -11.65
C ASN A 187 -0.54 2.93 -13.00
N LYS A 188 -1.74 2.39 -12.96
CA LYS A 188 -2.62 2.09 -14.09
C LYS A 188 -3.86 2.99 -14.12
N GLY A 189 -4.03 3.79 -13.05
CA GLY A 189 -5.18 4.65 -12.81
C GLY A 189 -4.87 6.14 -13.00
N HIS A 190 -5.56 6.97 -12.25
CA HIS A 190 -5.43 8.43 -12.30
C HIS A 190 -4.92 8.98 -10.97
N ILE A 191 -3.86 9.79 -11.00
CA ILE A 191 -3.31 10.49 -9.84
C ILE A 191 -3.24 11.97 -10.15
N GLU A 192 -3.82 12.79 -9.27
CA GLU A 192 -3.89 14.23 -9.43
C GLU A 192 -3.51 14.96 -8.14
N SER A 193 -2.80 16.11 -8.28
CA SER A 193 -2.48 17.04 -7.19
C SER A 193 -1.88 16.36 -5.97
N SER A 194 -0.95 15.42 -6.20
CA SER A 194 -0.38 14.58 -5.15
C SER A 194 1.14 14.66 -5.14
N TYR A 195 1.75 14.38 -3.98
CA TYR A 195 3.20 14.49 -3.86
C TYR A 195 3.81 13.47 -2.90
N CYS A 196 5.12 13.25 -3.04
CA CYS A 196 5.90 12.50 -2.06
C CYS A 196 7.19 13.21 -1.68
N LEU A 197 7.65 12.95 -0.46
CA LEU A 197 8.85 13.53 0.13
C LEU A 197 9.84 12.46 0.61
N GLY A 198 9.40 11.19 0.77
CA GLY A 198 10.23 10.08 1.24
C GLY A 198 11.23 9.62 0.17
N ASP A 199 12.34 9.06 0.61
CA ASP A 199 13.38 8.51 -0.25
C ASP A 199 13.01 7.07 -0.69
N VAL A 200 13.54 6.67 -1.85
CA VAL A 200 13.37 5.31 -2.38
C VAL A 200 14.72 4.62 -2.42
N HIS A 201 14.84 3.54 -1.66
CA HIS A 201 16.05 2.72 -1.58
C HIS A 201 15.81 1.40 -2.33
N ASP A 202 16.45 1.28 -3.49
CA ASP A 202 16.46 0.04 -4.24
C ASP A 202 17.59 -0.84 -3.72
N GLU A 203 17.21 -1.90 -3.03
CA GLU A 203 18.14 -2.86 -2.44
C GLU A 203 18.33 -4.11 -3.33
N THR A 204 17.88 -4.07 -4.59
CA THR A 204 18.09 -5.16 -5.56
C THR A 204 19.54 -5.20 -6.03
N ASP A 205 20.14 -6.38 -6.01
CA ASP A 205 21.51 -6.59 -6.52
C ASP A 205 21.57 -6.65 -8.07
N GLY A 206 20.98 -5.67 -8.76
CA GLY A 206 21.10 -5.55 -10.23
C GLY A 206 20.10 -6.34 -11.06
N TYR A 207 19.07 -6.93 -10.48
CA TYR A 207 18.02 -7.63 -11.20
C TYR A 207 16.76 -6.74 -11.33
N GLY A 208 16.78 -5.87 -12.34
CA GLY A 208 15.61 -5.41 -13.09
C GLY A 208 14.42 -4.80 -12.33
N GLY A 209 14.65 -3.87 -11.39
CA GLY A 209 13.56 -3.09 -10.80
C GLY A 209 13.49 -1.66 -11.37
N SER A 210 12.31 -1.04 -11.32
CA SER A 210 12.12 0.38 -11.62
C SER A 210 11.91 1.15 -10.31
N ALA A 211 12.96 1.76 -9.78
CA ALA A 211 12.89 2.65 -8.64
C ALA A 211 12.73 4.11 -9.11
N SER A 212 11.81 4.84 -8.52
CA SER A 212 11.55 6.23 -8.88
C SER A 212 11.09 7.06 -7.68
N ALA A 213 11.47 8.31 -7.64
CA ALA A 213 11.07 9.21 -6.57
C ALA A 213 9.54 9.38 -6.44
N PHE A 214 8.75 9.21 -7.53
CA PHE A 214 7.29 9.30 -7.44
C PHE A 214 6.59 8.00 -7.81
N CYS A 215 6.76 7.50 -9.03
CA CYS A 215 6.03 6.37 -9.59
C CYS A 215 7.01 5.37 -10.19
N GLY A 216 7.09 4.15 -9.67
CA GLY A 216 7.98 3.11 -10.17
C GLY A 216 7.65 2.72 -11.61
N MET A 217 6.38 2.46 -11.90
CA MET A 217 5.89 2.22 -13.25
C MET A 217 4.58 2.98 -13.50
N ASN A 218 4.49 3.66 -14.64
CA ASN A 218 3.27 4.36 -15.05
C ASN A 218 2.75 3.80 -16.38
N GLY A 219 1.62 3.09 -16.35
CA GLY A 219 0.99 2.49 -17.52
C GLY A 219 1.40 1.04 -17.76
N ARG A 220 2.10 0.73 -18.86
CA ARG A 220 2.49 -0.62 -19.27
C ARG A 220 3.62 -1.18 -18.43
N ASP A 221 3.68 -2.51 -18.30
CA ASP A 221 4.86 -3.21 -17.81
C ASP A 221 6.07 -3.00 -18.75
N ALA A 222 7.28 -3.25 -18.23
CA ALA A 222 8.53 -3.09 -18.99
C ALA A 222 8.61 -4.03 -20.21
N GLU A 223 7.82 -5.09 -20.27
CA GLU A 223 7.77 -6.07 -21.36
C GLU A 223 6.76 -5.67 -22.47
N GLY A 224 6.00 -4.59 -22.27
CA GLY A 224 4.99 -4.13 -23.23
C GLY A 224 3.77 -5.06 -23.32
N THR A 225 3.60 -5.95 -22.33
CA THR A 225 2.49 -6.88 -22.28
C THR A 225 1.17 -6.13 -22.14
N VAL A 226 0.30 -6.29 -23.13
CA VAL A 226 -1.00 -5.63 -23.18
C VAL A 226 -1.98 -6.46 -22.36
N TYR A 227 -2.17 -6.12 -21.09
CA TYR A 227 -3.37 -6.60 -20.39
C TYR A 227 -4.62 -5.95 -21.00
N PRO A 228 -5.75 -6.64 -21.12
CA PRO A 228 -6.92 -6.14 -21.86
C PRO A 228 -7.59 -4.87 -21.29
N THR A 229 -7.05 -4.29 -20.22
CA THR A 229 -7.55 -3.06 -19.57
C THR A 229 -6.55 -1.90 -19.60
N ASN A 230 -5.63 -1.88 -20.58
CA ASN A 230 -4.55 -0.88 -20.66
C ASN A 230 -5.06 0.55 -20.90
N VAL A 231 -5.50 1.17 -19.82
CA VAL A 231 -5.53 2.64 -19.74
C VAL A 231 -4.13 3.08 -19.28
N PRO A 232 -3.44 3.94 -20.03
CA PRO A 232 -2.17 4.49 -19.54
C PRO A 232 -2.41 5.22 -18.23
N GLY A 233 -1.58 4.95 -17.21
CA GLY A 233 -1.65 5.66 -15.96
C GLY A 233 -1.49 7.16 -16.19
N THR A 234 -2.31 7.98 -15.55
CA THR A 234 -2.32 9.44 -15.71
C THR A 234 -1.79 10.10 -14.45
N LEU A 235 -0.84 11.02 -14.60
CA LEU A 235 -0.29 11.84 -13.54
C LEU A 235 -0.50 13.32 -13.88
N ILE A 236 -1.21 14.06 -13.03
CA ILE A 236 -1.51 15.49 -13.22
C ILE A 236 -1.10 16.28 -11.98
N ASN A 237 -0.31 17.35 -12.14
CA ASN A 237 0.12 18.21 -11.04
C ASN A 237 0.75 17.43 -9.87
N CYS A 238 1.57 16.44 -10.18
CA CYS A 238 2.25 15.60 -9.20
C CYS A 238 3.72 15.98 -9.10
N PHE A 239 4.31 15.87 -7.90
CA PHE A 239 5.74 16.10 -7.73
C PHE A 239 6.36 15.20 -6.65
N ALA A 240 7.68 15.06 -6.71
CA ALA A 240 8.49 14.36 -5.71
C ALA A 240 9.74 15.18 -5.38
N THR A 241 10.17 15.12 -4.13
CA THR A 241 11.44 15.70 -3.68
C THR A 241 12.37 14.65 -3.07
N GLY A 242 11.89 13.43 -2.87
CA GLY A 242 12.69 12.31 -2.38
C GLY A 242 13.79 11.91 -3.35
N LYS A 243 14.85 11.32 -2.83
CA LYS A 243 15.95 10.77 -3.61
C LYS A 243 15.66 9.32 -3.96
N THR A 244 16.26 8.86 -5.04
CA THR A 244 16.30 7.44 -5.39
C THR A 244 17.74 6.96 -5.24
N ASP A 245 17.96 6.06 -4.30
CA ASP A 245 19.24 5.41 -4.05
C ASP A 245 19.18 4.01 -4.66
N ILE A 246 19.96 3.79 -5.71
CA ILE A 246 20.13 2.46 -6.32
C ILE A 246 21.43 1.91 -5.79
N ARG A 247 21.42 0.81 -5.01
CA ARG A 247 22.64 0.20 -4.44
C ARG A 247 23.65 -0.31 -5.47
N ASN A 248 23.28 -0.39 -6.74
CA ASN A 248 24.21 -0.66 -7.82
C ASN A 248 24.82 0.63 -8.39
N GLU A 249 25.61 1.34 -7.62
CA GLU A 249 26.83 1.85 -8.22
C GLU A 249 27.64 0.60 -8.62
N LEU A 250 27.50 0.20 -9.87
CA LEU A 250 28.46 -0.66 -10.53
C LEU A 250 29.82 -0.13 -10.16
N ASN A 251 30.54 -0.86 -9.34
CA ASN A 251 31.95 -0.60 -9.07
C ASN A 251 32.69 -0.92 -10.37
N LEU A 252 32.62 0.03 -11.33
CA LEU A 252 33.27 -0.06 -12.64
C LEU A 252 34.79 0.01 -12.57
N THR A 253 35.35 -0.14 -11.37
CA THR A 253 36.80 -0.24 -11.13
C THR A 253 37.34 -1.66 -11.24
N GLY A 254 36.95 -2.42 -12.25
CA GLY A 254 37.38 -3.81 -12.34
C GLY A 254 37.42 -4.48 -13.71
N TYR A 255 37.07 -3.79 -14.80
CA TYR A 255 37.34 -4.32 -16.14
C TYR A 255 38.59 -3.61 -16.73
N PRO A 256 39.72 -4.31 -16.87
CA PRO A 256 40.82 -3.80 -17.69
C PRO A 256 40.37 -3.79 -19.16
N ALA A 257 40.81 -2.73 -19.85
CA ALA A 257 40.61 -2.48 -21.30
C ALA A 257 41.14 -3.62 -22.16
#